data_33688939a3904523bcc6bfa6b64e09e3
#
_entry.id   33688939a3904523bcc6bfa6b64e09e3
#
_cell.length_a   1.000
_cell.length_b   1.000
_cell.length_c   1.000
_cell.angle_alpha   90.00
_cell.angle_beta   90.00
_cell.angle_gamma   90.00
#
_symmetry.space_group_name_H-M   'P 1'
#
loop_
_entity.id
_entity.type
_entity.pdbx_description
1 polymer ?
#
loop_
_entity_poly.entity_id
_entity_poly.type
_entity_poly.pdbx_seq_one_letter_code
_entity_poly.pdbx_strand_id
1 'polypeptide(L)'
;VTVALMWEARAVAGRGGELLDWARRQTLAQEPMRRETFRAPQDRVLVVTWWDAAYDADLPELPEPDGSLVTRTVHRWRFEQVADAPAPG
;
A
#
# COMPACT_ATOMS: atom_id res chain seq x y z
N VAL A 1 -16.61 6.13 6.81
CA VAL A 1 -15.97 4.86 7.19
C VAL A 1 -14.47 4.97 6.99
N THR A 2 -13.71 4.07 7.58
CA THR A 2 -12.26 4.00 7.36
C THR A 2 -11.97 2.97 6.29
N VAL A 3 -11.29 3.42 5.24
CA VAL A 3 -10.89 2.59 4.10
C VAL A 3 -9.38 2.40 4.15
N ALA A 4 -8.93 1.15 3.98
CA ALA A 4 -7.53 0.82 3.84
C ALA A 4 -7.24 0.48 2.38
N LEU A 5 -6.25 1.16 1.79
CA LEU A 5 -5.73 0.83 0.46
C LEU A 5 -4.39 0.12 0.64
N MET A 6 -4.25 -1.02 -0.01
CA MET A 6 -3.01 -1.79 0.02
C MET A 6 -2.40 -1.82 -1.38
N TRP A 7 -1.11 -1.50 -1.44
CA TRP A 7 -0.30 -1.52 -2.65
C TRP A 7 0.88 -2.44 -2.40
N GLU A 8 1.01 -3.52 -3.15
CA GLU A 8 2.07 -4.49 -2.96
C GLU A 8 2.80 -4.73 -4.27
N ALA A 9 4.14 -4.67 -4.22
CA ALA A 9 4.98 -4.91 -5.36
C ALA A 9 6.11 -5.87 -5.00
N ARG A 10 6.60 -6.58 -6.02
CA ARG A 10 7.75 -7.45 -5.88
C ARG A 10 8.84 -7.02 -6.85
N ALA A 11 9.99 -6.67 -6.30
CA ALA A 11 11.12 -6.26 -7.12
C ALA A 11 11.81 -7.46 -7.80
N VAL A 12 12.54 -7.17 -8.86
CA VAL A 12 13.52 -8.08 -9.42
C VAL A 12 14.49 -8.51 -8.30
N ALA A 13 14.93 -9.76 -8.32
CA ALA A 13 15.78 -10.33 -7.29
C ALA A 13 16.96 -9.41 -6.95
N GLY A 14 17.13 -9.11 -5.67
CA GLY A 14 18.18 -8.24 -5.15
C GLY A 14 17.89 -6.74 -5.23
N ARG A 15 16.75 -6.33 -5.82
CA ARG A 15 16.40 -4.91 -5.96
C ARG A 15 15.29 -4.44 -5.01
N GLY A 16 14.98 -5.22 -3.99
CA GLY A 16 13.95 -4.87 -3.01
C GLY A 16 14.20 -3.56 -2.28
N GLY A 17 15.46 -3.27 -1.92
CA GLY A 17 15.83 -2.00 -1.29
C GLY A 17 15.59 -0.80 -2.20
N GLU A 18 15.87 -0.94 -3.48
CA GLU A 18 15.60 0.11 -4.47
C GLU A 18 14.10 0.36 -4.62
N LEU A 19 13.29 -0.71 -4.67
CA LEU A 19 11.85 -0.59 -4.71
C LEU A 19 11.30 0.07 -3.44
N LEU A 20 11.83 -0.30 -2.29
CA LEU A 20 11.44 0.29 -1.01
C LEU A 20 11.70 1.80 -1.00
N ASP A 21 12.89 2.21 -1.43
CA ASP A 21 13.24 3.64 -1.49
C ASP A 21 12.35 4.38 -2.48
N TRP A 22 12.08 3.78 -3.63
CA TRP A 22 11.17 4.35 -4.62
C TRP A 22 9.77 4.56 -4.04
N ALA A 23 9.22 3.54 -3.37
CA ALA A 23 7.88 3.63 -2.79
C ALA A 23 7.80 4.72 -1.72
N ARG A 24 8.81 4.82 -0.87
CA ARG A 24 8.85 5.82 0.21
C ARG A 24 8.92 7.25 -0.33
N ARG A 25 9.47 7.46 -1.51
CA ARG A 25 9.57 8.79 -2.14
C ARG A 25 8.29 9.23 -2.82
N GLN A 26 7.34 8.33 -3.06
CA GLN A 26 6.10 8.70 -3.74
C GLN A 26 5.22 9.55 -2.84
N THR A 27 4.75 10.68 -3.36
CA THR A 27 3.80 11.56 -2.69
C THR A 27 2.41 11.33 -3.28
N LEU A 28 1.38 11.50 -2.46
CA LEU A 28 0.01 11.36 -2.86
C LEU A 28 -0.64 12.74 -3.01
N ALA A 29 -1.64 12.84 -3.89
CA ALA A 29 -2.34 14.11 -4.13
C ALA A 29 -3.08 14.63 -2.89
N GLN A 30 -3.44 13.73 -1.97
CA GLN A 30 -4.03 14.06 -0.69
C GLN A 30 -3.28 13.28 0.40
N GLU A 31 -3.26 13.81 1.60
CA GLU A 31 -2.61 13.15 2.72
C GLU A 31 -3.56 12.15 3.37
N PRO A 32 -3.16 10.86 3.52
CA PRO A 32 -3.98 9.88 4.23
C PRO A 32 -3.97 10.15 5.74
N MET A 33 -4.95 9.58 6.46
CA MET A 33 -4.96 9.59 7.92
C MET A 33 -3.68 8.93 8.47
N ARG A 34 -3.20 7.89 7.79
CA ARG A 34 -2.03 7.11 8.17
C ARG A 34 -1.43 6.45 6.94
N ARG A 35 -0.12 6.35 6.91
CA ARG A 35 0.60 5.64 5.86
C ARG A 35 1.71 4.81 6.50
N GLU A 36 1.78 3.54 6.17
CA GLU A 36 2.85 2.66 6.64
C GLU A 36 3.42 1.86 5.49
N THR A 37 4.73 1.63 5.54
CA THR A 37 5.46 0.87 4.53
C THR A 37 6.09 -0.34 5.18
N PHE A 38 5.94 -1.50 4.56
CA PHE A 38 6.43 -2.78 5.04
C PHE A 38 7.28 -3.46 3.97
N ARG A 39 8.22 -4.27 4.39
CA ARG A 39 8.95 -5.15 3.48
C ARG A 39 8.81 -6.60 3.92
N ALA A 40 8.93 -7.51 2.97
CA ALA A 40 8.83 -8.94 3.21
C ALA A 40 9.91 -9.67 2.41
N PRO A 41 10.18 -10.96 2.72
CA PRO A 41 11.08 -11.77 1.93
C PRO A 41 10.72 -11.78 0.45
N GLN A 42 11.69 -12.11 -0.40
CA GLN A 42 11.55 -12.15 -1.86
C GLN A 42 11.38 -10.75 -2.48
N ASP A 43 12.03 -9.74 -1.88
CA ASP A 43 12.07 -8.38 -2.44
C ASP A 43 10.68 -7.75 -2.58
N ARG A 44 9.76 -8.04 -1.65
CA ARG A 44 8.40 -7.50 -1.65
C ARG A 44 8.30 -6.25 -0.79
N VAL A 45 7.47 -5.30 -1.23
CA VAL A 45 7.15 -4.06 -0.52
C VAL A 45 5.64 -3.90 -0.48
N LEU A 46 5.12 -3.55 0.70
CA LEU A 46 3.71 -3.26 0.92
C LEU A 46 3.59 -1.84 1.45
N VAL A 47 2.69 -1.05 0.87
CA VAL A 47 2.30 0.25 1.40
C VAL A 47 0.82 0.21 1.72
N VAL A 48 0.48 0.59 2.94
CA VAL A 48 -0.91 0.68 3.40
C VAL A 48 -1.21 2.14 3.73
N THR A 49 -2.34 2.64 3.22
CA THR A 49 -2.84 3.98 3.55
C THR A 49 -4.27 3.86 4.07
N TRP A 50 -4.59 4.68 5.08
CA TRP A 50 -5.93 4.71 5.68
C TRP A 50 -6.59 6.06 5.39
N TRP A 51 -7.89 6.02 5.10
CA TRP A 51 -8.67 7.15 4.64
C TRP A 51 -10.03 7.20 5.33
N ASP A 52 -10.44 8.38 5.76
CA ASP A 52 -11.83 8.61 6.20
C ASP A 52 -12.64 9.01 4.97
N ALA A 53 -13.35 8.05 4.40
CA ALA A 53 -14.03 8.23 3.12
C ALA A 53 -15.09 7.16 2.93
N ALA A 54 -15.96 7.34 1.94
CA ALA A 54 -16.83 6.27 1.47
C ALA A 54 -15.99 5.16 0.83
N TYR A 55 -16.45 3.92 0.92
CA TYR A 55 -15.70 2.77 0.40
C TYR A 55 -15.37 2.92 -1.09
N ASP A 56 -16.27 3.49 -1.87
CA ASP A 56 -16.12 3.69 -3.31
C ASP A 56 -15.56 5.05 -3.71
N ALA A 57 -15.09 5.83 -2.74
CA ALA A 57 -14.50 7.14 -3.02
C ALA A 57 -13.27 7.01 -3.93
N ASP A 58 -13.07 8.04 -4.76
CA ASP A 58 -11.87 8.15 -5.58
C ASP A 58 -10.71 8.63 -4.69
N LEU A 59 -9.80 7.72 -4.36
CA LEU A 59 -8.69 7.98 -3.45
C LEU A 59 -7.36 7.88 -4.19
N PRO A 60 -6.38 8.72 -3.83
CA PRO A 60 -5.06 8.64 -4.47
C PRO A 60 -4.36 7.33 -4.12
N GLU A 61 -3.64 6.78 -5.09
CA GLU A 61 -2.88 5.55 -4.93
C GLU A 61 -1.46 5.76 -5.47
N LEU A 62 -0.52 4.96 -4.97
CA LEU A 62 0.84 4.96 -5.50
C LEU A 62 0.80 4.52 -6.97
N PRO A 63 1.64 5.14 -7.83
CA PRO A 63 1.71 4.75 -9.23
C PRO A 63 2.40 3.39 -9.41
N GLU A 64 2.39 2.90 -10.63
CA GLU A 64 3.21 1.76 -11.01
C GLU A 64 4.69 2.16 -11.04
N PRO A 65 5.60 1.37 -10.45
CA PRO A 65 7.02 1.60 -10.61
C PRO A 65 7.46 1.26 -12.04
N ASP A 66 8.70 1.61 -12.37
CA ASP A 66 9.29 1.21 -13.65
C ASP A 66 9.20 -0.30 -13.83
N GLY A 67 8.75 -0.75 -14.99
CA GLY A 67 8.57 -2.17 -15.27
C GLY A 67 9.84 -3.00 -15.19
N SER A 68 11.02 -2.37 -15.33
CA SER A 68 12.31 -3.04 -15.18
C SER A 68 12.68 -3.30 -13.71
N LEU A 69 12.01 -2.64 -12.78
CA LEU A 69 12.28 -2.80 -11.35
C LEU A 69 11.46 -3.93 -10.72
N VAL A 70 10.30 -4.25 -11.29
CA VAL A 70 9.35 -5.20 -10.71
C VAL A 70 9.19 -6.44 -11.61
N THR A 71 8.83 -7.57 -10.99
CA THR A 71 8.66 -8.84 -11.69
C THR A 71 7.26 -9.05 -12.23
N ARG A 72 6.31 -8.24 -11.79
CA ARG A 72 4.90 -8.35 -12.15
C ARG A 72 4.18 -7.03 -11.88
N THR A 73 2.95 -6.92 -12.37
CA THR A 73 2.07 -5.80 -12.07
C THR A 73 1.83 -5.68 -10.57
N VAL A 74 1.77 -4.46 -10.07
CA VAL A 74 1.46 -4.19 -8.67
C VAL A 74 0.09 -4.76 -8.30
N HIS A 75 0.00 -5.37 -7.14
CA HIS A 75 -1.26 -5.80 -6.57
C HIS A 75 -1.86 -4.66 -5.75
N ARG A 76 -3.16 -4.42 -5.92
CA ARG A 76 -3.89 -3.36 -5.23
C ARG A 76 -5.14 -3.94 -4.61
N TRP A 77 -5.36 -3.67 -3.32
CA TRP A 77 -6.55 -4.11 -2.60
C TRP A 77 -7.17 -2.93 -1.87
N ARG A 78 -8.47 -2.99 -1.69
CA ARG A 78 -9.22 -2.00 -0.92
C ARG A 78 -10.11 -2.73 0.07
N PHE A 79 -10.07 -2.29 1.34
CA PHE A 79 -10.86 -2.88 2.41
C PHE A 79 -11.50 -1.78 3.23
N GLU A 80 -12.71 -2.06 3.75
CA GLU A 80 -13.33 -1.22 4.77
C GLU A 80 -12.96 -1.76 6.14
N GLN A 81 -12.49 -0.90 7.02
CA GLN A 81 -12.21 -1.29 8.38
C GLN A 81 -13.53 -1.47 9.15
N VAL A 82 -13.68 -2.58 9.83
CA VAL A 82 -14.79 -2.82 10.74
C VAL A 82 -14.24 -2.93 12.15
N ALA A 83 -15.05 -2.50 13.13
CA ALA A 83 -14.65 -2.62 14.52
C ALA A 83 -14.63 -4.10 14.92
N ASP A 84 -13.60 -4.50 15.66
CA ASP A 84 -13.57 -5.83 16.25
C ASP A 84 -14.71 -5.97 17.26
N ALA A 85 -15.24 -7.18 17.39
CA ALA A 85 -16.21 -7.46 18.43
C ALA A 85 -15.56 -7.25 19.81
N PRO A 86 -16.29 -6.68 20.81
CA PRO A 86 -15.73 -6.56 22.14
C PRO A 86 -15.34 -7.94 22.67
N ALA A 87 -14.22 -7.98 23.40
CA ALA A 87 -13.83 -9.22 24.07
C ALA A 87 -14.93 -9.67 25.03
N PRO A 88 -15.24 -11.00 25.11
CA PRO A 88 -16.20 -11.48 26.08
C PRO A 88 -15.72 -11.13 27.49
N GLY A 89 -16.62 -10.49 28.24
CA GLY A 89 -16.34 -10.02 29.59
C GLY A 89 -16.39 -11.12 30.62
#